data_2569592ca7530c03649ca5cab76dca6c
#
_entry.id   2569592ca7530c03649ca5cab76dca6c
#
_cell.length_a   1.000
_cell.length_b   1.000
_cell.length_c   1.000
_cell.angle_alpha   90.00
_cell.angle_beta   90.00
_cell.angle_gamma   90.00
#
_symmetry.space_group_name_H-M   'P 1'
#
loop_
_entity.id
_entity.type
_entity.pdbx_description
1 polymer ?
#
loop_
_entity_poly.entity_id
_entity_poly.type
_entity_poly.pdbx_seq_one_letter_code
_entity_poly.pdbx_strand_id
1 'polypeptide(L)'
;KEIFINGDEDQLNRVFINLIKNSQEAIDEISKKDNKFKGNIDIEIDNNNDYIVCRLTDNGSGITDPKKAMTPYFTTKKTGTGLGLPIVTKIINEHLGDFSIRNKKKGKGTIISISLPKLNA
;
A
#
# COMPACT_ATOMS: atom_id res chain seq x y z
N LYS A 1 -8.27 3.90 22.54
CA LYS A 1 -6.92 3.86 23.07
C LYS A 1 -5.93 4.33 22.04
N GLU A 2 -5.17 5.35 22.38
CA GLU A 2 -4.20 5.92 21.46
C GLU A 2 -2.92 5.08 21.42
N ILE A 3 -2.40 4.89 20.20
CA ILE A 3 -1.16 4.17 19.97
C ILE A 3 -0.22 5.11 19.22
N PHE A 4 1.01 5.22 19.67
CA PHE A 4 1.99 6.14 19.11
C PHE A 4 3.14 5.41 18.43
N ILE A 5 3.63 6.02 17.37
CA ILE A 5 4.86 5.61 16.70
C ILE A 5 5.79 6.82 16.64
N ASN A 6 7.07 6.55 16.48
CA ASN A 6 8.06 7.61 16.24
C ASN A 6 8.24 7.73 14.72
N GLY A 7 7.69 8.80 14.15
CA GLY A 7 7.72 8.93 12.71
C GLY A 7 7.58 10.37 12.22
N ASP A 8 7.90 10.54 10.95
CA ASP A 8 7.73 11.81 10.25
C ASP A 8 6.35 11.84 9.62
N GLU A 9 5.50 12.74 10.08
CA GLU A 9 4.11 12.86 9.65
C GLU A 9 4.00 13.09 8.14
N ASP A 10 4.82 13.98 7.60
CA ASP A 10 4.76 14.30 6.17
C ASP A 10 5.17 13.10 5.31
N GLN A 11 6.21 12.39 5.70
CA GLN A 11 6.66 11.21 4.97
C GLN A 11 5.65 10.06 5.05
N LEU A 12 5.07 9.83 6.24
CA LEU A 12 4.06 8.79 6.39
C LEU A 12 2.77 9.12 5.63
N ASN A 13 2.37 10.39 5.60
CA ASN A 13 1.26 10.82 4.75
C ASN A 13 1.53 10.52 3.28
N ARG A 14 2.74 10.76 2.83
CA ARG A 14 3.17 10.43 1.46
C ARG A 14 3.00 8.95 1.15
N VAL A 15 3.38 8.10 2.09
CA VAL A 15 3.21 6.65 1.95
C VAL A 15 1.74 6.31 1.71
N PHE A 16 0.85 6.75 2.58
CA PHE A 16 -0.56 6.39 2.49
C PHE A 16 -1.24 6.99 1.26
N ILE A 17 -0.90 8.22 0.91
CA ILE A 17 -1.43 8.84 -0.31
C ILE A 17 -1.02 8.03 -1.54
N ASN A 18 0.23 7.63 -1.64
CA ASN A 18 0.72 6.82 -2.76
C ASN A 18 0.03 5.47 -2.82
N LEU A 19 -0.16 4.81 -1.68
CA LEU A 19 -0.79 3.49 -1.65
C LEU A 19 -2.26 3.55 -2.01
N ILE A 20 -2.99 4.54 -1.49
CA ILE A 20 -4.41 4.72 -1.81
C ILE A 20 -4.58 5.07 -3.29
N LYS A 21 -3.72 5.93 -3.81
CA LYS A 21 -3.75 6.29 -5.22
C LYS A 21 -3.53 5.06 -6.12
N ASN A 22 -2.57 4.21 -5.77
CA ASN A 22 -2.32 2.98 -6.51
C ASN A 22 -3.54 2.06 -6.50
N SER A 23 -4.20 1.92 -5.35
CA SER A 23 -5.41 1.12 -5.24
C SER A 23 -6.55 1.70 -6.08
N GLN A 24 -6.72 3.01 -6.09
CA GLN A 24 -7.73 3.67 -6.92
C GLN A 24 -7.47 3.44 -8.40
N GLU A 25 -6.22 3.54 -8.84
CA GLU A 25 -5.85 3.31 -10.24
C GLU A 25 -6.13 1.87 -10.65
N ALA A 26 -5.84 0.90 -9.78
CA ALA A 26 -6.14 -0.51 -10.05
C ALA A 26 -7.65 -0.76 -10.14
N ILE A 27 -8.44 -0.10 -9.32
CA ILE A 27 -9.90 -0.17 -9.38
C ILE A 27 -10.41 0.47 -10.67
N ASP A 28 -9.86 1.62 -11.04
CA ASP A 28 -10.28 2.34 -12.25
C ASP A 28 -10.03 1.53 -13.52
N GLU A 29 -8.98 0.72 -13.55
CA GLU A 29 -8.73 -0.17 -14.69
C GLU A 29 -9.90 -1.13 -14.93
N ILE A 30 -10.51 -1.64 -13.87
CA ILE A 30 -11.68 -2.51 -13.99
C ILE A 30 -12.92 -1.70 -14.31
N SER A 31 -13.11 -0.55 -13.66
CA SER A 31 -14.28 0.29 -13.83
C SER A 31 -14.44 0.82 -15.25
N LYS A 32 -13.35 1.03 -15.96
CA LYS A 32 -13.38 1.45 -17.35
C LYS A 32 -14.01 0.41 -18.27
N LYS A 33 -13.89 -0.87 -17.89
CA LYS A 33 -14.41 -2.00 -18.68
C LYS A 33 -15.76 -2.48 -18.18
N ASP A 34 -16.10 -2.19 -16.94
CA ASP A 34 -17.33 -2.63 -16.28
C ASP A 34 -17.86 -1.52 -15.39
N ASN A 35 -18.80 -0.74 -15.90
CA ASN A 35 -19.34 0.40 -15.19
C ASN A 35 -20.22 0.02 -13.98
N LYS A 36 -20.52 -1.26 -13.81
CA LYS A 36 -21.25 -1.76 -12.64
C LYS A 36 -20.32 -2.24 -11.54
N PHE A 37 -19.02 -2.27 -11.80
CA PHE A 37 -18.05 -2.68 -10.81
C PHE A 37 -18.02 -1.71 -9.62
N LYS A 38 -18.06 -2.26 -8.42
CA LYS A 38 -17.94 -1.47 -7.19
C LYS A 38 -16.55 -1.67 -6.62
N GLY A 39 -15.73 -0.64 -6.71
CA GLY A 39 -14.41 -0.64 -6.11
C GLY A 39 -14.49 -0.57 -4.60
N ASN A 40 -13.58 -1.24 -3.93
CA ASN A 40 -13.51 -1.26 -2.48
C ASN A 40 -12.06 -1.22 -2.02
N ILE A 41 -11.80 -0.37 -1.04
CA ILE A 41 -10.51 -0.31 -0.36
C ILE A 41 -10.78 -0.48 1.13
N ASP A 42 -10.25 -1.55 1.72
CA ASP A 42 -10.35 -1.79 3.15
C ASP A 42 -9.03 -1.49 3.81
N ILE A 43 -9.09 -0.81 4.94
CA ILE A 43 -7.92 -0.52 5.75
C ILE A 43 -8.14 -1.10 7.13
N GLU A 44 -7.24 -1.99 7.55
CA GLU A 44 -7.28 -2.60 8.88
C GLU A 44 -6.02 -2.23 9.64
N ILE A 45 -6.17 -1.93 10.91
CA ILE A 45 -5.05 -1.64 11.79
C ILE A 45 -5.08 -2.62 12.94
N ASP A 46 -4.04 -3.42 13.03
CA ASP A 46 -3.81 -4.33 14.15
C ASP A 46 -2.57 -3.90 14.89
N ASN A 47 -2.46 -4.32 16.13
CA ASN A 47 -1.24 -4.08 16.87
C ASN A 47 -0.92 -5.28 17.76
N ASN A 48 0.38 -5.50 17.94
CA ASN A 48 0.90 -6.43 18.94
C ASN A 48 1.72 -5.64 19.94
N ASN A 49 2.50 -6.30 20.78
CA ASN A 49 3.26 -5.62 21.82
C ASN A 49 4.28 -4.62 21.26
N ASP A 50 4.87 -4.91 20.11
CA ASP A 50 6.00 -4.16 19.60
C ASP A 50 5.69 -3.36 18.34
N TYR A 51 4.69 -3.78 17.55
CA TYR A 51 4.42 -3.23 16.23
C TYR A 51 2.97 -2.87 16.02
N ILE A 52 2.78 -1.88 15.17
CA ILE A 52 1.48 -1.58 14.56
C ILE A 52 1.54 -2.12 13.14
N VAL A 53 0.51 -2.87 12.74
CA VAL A 53 0.40 -3.42 11.38
C VAL A 53 -0.80 -2.77 10.71
N CYS A 54 -0.55 -2.15 9.57
CA CYS A 54 -1.60 -1.56 8.74
C CYS A 54 -1.73 -2.39 7.47
N ARG A 55 -2.92 -2.93 7.20
CA ARG A 55 -3.21 -3.68 5.97
C ARG A 55 -4.18 -2.90 5.11
N LEU A 56 -3.81 -2.73 3.85
CA LEU A 56 -4.63 -2.05 2.86
C LEU A 56 -4.96 -3.07 1.77
N THR A 57 -6.25 -3.39 1.63
CA THR A 57 -6.72 -4.38 0.67
C THR A 57 -7.64 -3.72 -0.33
N ASP A 58 -7.40 -3.93 -1.63
CA ASP A 58 -8.30 -3.46 -2.67
C ASP A 58 -8.81 -4.61 -3.52
N ASN A 59 -9.86 -4.36 -4.27
CA ASN A 59 -10.42 -5.31 -5.23
C ASN A 59 -10.17 -4.88 -6.68
N GLY A 60 -9.08 -4.17 -6.91
CA GLY A 60 -8.68 -3.73 -8.24
C GLY A 60 -8.08 -4.84 -9.09
N SER A 61 -7.40 -4.44 -10.15
CA SER A 61 -6.83 -5.37 -11.13
C SER A 61 -5.70 -6.24 -10.60
N GLY A 62 -5.13 -5.88 -9.46
CA GLY A 62 -3.97 -6.58 -8.92
C GLY A 62 -2.66 -6.09 -9.54
N ILE A 63 -1.58 -6.77 -9.21
CA ILE A 63 -0.23 -6.45 -9.70
C ILE A 63 0.28 -7.63 -10.52
N THR A 64 0.73 -7.35 -11.74
CA THR A 64 1.22 -8.40 -12.66
C THR A 64 2.47 -9.06 -12.09
N ASP A 65 3.41 -8.27 -11.58
CA ASP A 65 4.65 -8.76 -11.00
C ASP A 65 5.03 -7.89 -9.80
N PRO A 66 4.72 -8.36 -8.58
CA PRO A 66 5.03 -7.58 -7.38
C PRO A 66 6.50 -7.21 -7.22
N LYS A 67 7.40 -8.10 -7.63
CA LYS A 67 8.84 -7.82 -7.52
C LYS A 67 9.26 -6.69 -8.45
N LYS A 68 8.78 -6.71 -9.69
CA LYS A 68 9.06 -5.63 -10.64
C LYS A 68 8.42 -4.32 -10.23
N ALA A 69 7.24 -4.37 -9.61
CA ALA A 69 6.56 -3.17 -9.16
C ALA A 69 7.37 -2.41 -8.11
N MET A 70 8.25 -3.09 -7.39
CA MET A 70 9.17 -2.47 -6.43
C MET A 70 10.41 -1.87 -7.08
N THR A 71 10.63 -2.14 -8.37
CA THR A 71 11.80 -1.65 -9.10
C THR A 71 11.58 -0.19 -9.51
N PRO A 72 12.57 0.71 -9.30
CA PRO A 72 12.44 2.09 -9.74
C PRO A 72 12.14 2.19 -11.24
N TYR A 73 11.30 3.13 -11.60
CA TYR A 73 10.88 3.46 -12.98
C TYR A 73 10.05 2.38 -13.68
N PHE A 74 9.77 1.24 -13.03
CA PHE A 74 8.85 0.27 -13.60
C PHE A 74 7.41 0.75 -13.40
N THR A 75 6.62 0.77 -14.47
CA THR A 75 5.19 1.05 -14.37
C THR A 75 4.46 0.49 -15.58
N THR A 76 3.25 -0.02 -15.34
CA THR A 76 2.32 -0.42 -16.40
C THR A 76 1.30 0.69 -16.69
N LYS A 77 1.40 1.81 -15.97
CA LYS A 77 0.48 2.93 -16.07
C LYS A 77 1.03 3.98 -17.03
N LYS A 78 0.16 4.54 -17.86
CA LYS A 78 0.56 5.55 -18.85
C LYS A 78 1.13 6.82 -18.21
N THR A 79 0.66 7.18 -17.03
CA THR A 79 1.05 8.41 -16.35
C THR A 79 1.94 8.18 -15.14
N GLY A 80 2.25 6.92 -14.83
CA GLY A 80 3.06 6.59 -13.67
C GLY A 80 4.54 6.77 -13.91
N THR A 81 5.26 7.18 -12.89
CA THR A 81 6.72 7.34 -12.94
C THR A 81 7.47 6.06 -12.59
N GLY A 82 6.81 5.10 -11.95
CA GLY A 82 7.44 3.89 -11.44
C GLY A 82 8.22 4.12 -10.15
N LEU A 83 8.02 5.25 -9.49
CA LEU A 83 8.75 5.57 -8.25
C LEU A 83 7.89 5.46 -6.99
N GLY A 84 6.57 5.25 -7.12
CA GLY A 84 5.66 5.22 -5.98
C GLY A 84 6.03 4.17 -4.94
N LEU A 85 6.12 2.90 -5.34
CA LEU A 85 6.45 1.82 -4.40
C LEU A 85 7.90 1.87 -3.90
N PRO A 86 8.90 2.16 -4.73
CA PRO A 86 10.26 2.35 -4.22
C PRO A 86 10.36 3.46 -3.17
N ILE A 87 9.65 4.57 -3.36
CA ILE A 87 9.62 5.66 -2.38
C ILE A 87 8.96 5.19 -1.08
N VAL A 88 7.83 4.48 -1.18
CA VAL A 88 7.15 3.93 -0.01
C VAL A 88 8.08 3.00 0.77
N THR A 89 8.74 2.07 0.07
CA THR A 89 9.67 1.13 0.69
C THR A 89 10.79 1.86 1.43
N LYS A 90 11.36 2.88 0.80
CA LYS A 90 12.43 3.67 1.41
C LYS A 90 11.96 4.34 2.70
N ILE A 91 10.80 4.99 2.65
CA ILE A 91 10.26 5.69 3.83
C ILE A 91 9.99 4.70 4.97
N ILE A 92 9.37 3.56 4.68
CA ILE A 92 9.07 2.56 5.70
C ILE A 92 10.36 1.99 6.30
N ASN A 93 11.37 1.71 5.48
CA ASN A 93 12.66 1.24 5.97
C ASN A 93 13.35 2.27 6.87
N GLU A 94 13.27 3.55 6.51
CA GLU A 94 13.83 4.62 7.35
C GLU A 94 13.11 4.76 8.69
N HIS A 95 11.85 4.30 8.76
CA HIS A 95 11.08 4.26 10.00
C HIS A 95 11.24 2.93 10.74
N LEU A 96 12.19 2.09 10.34
CA LEU A 96 12.47 0.78 10.92
C LEU A 96 11.29 -0.18 10.83
N GLY A 97 10.50 -0.02 9.80
CA GLY A 97 9.34 -0.87 9.53
C GLY A 97 9.57 -1.85 8.41
N ASP A 98 8.55 -2.62 8.14
CA ASP A 98 8.53 -3.58 7.05
C ASP A 98 7.36 -3.30 6.11
N PHE A 99 7.57 -3.59 4.84
CA PHE A 99 6.58 -3.41 3.79
C PHE A 99 6.47 -4.70 2.98
N SER A 100 5.24 -5.14 2.74
CA SER A 100 4.99 -6.26 1.83
C SER A 100 3.80 -5.96 0.94
N ILE A 101 3.82 -6.53 -0.27
CA ILE A 101 2.76 -6.39 -1.23
C ILE A 101 2.56 -7.74 -1.93
N ARG A 102 1.30 -8.13 -2.10
CA ARG A 102 0.94 -9.37 -2.77
C ARG A 102 -0.45 -9.27 -3.36
N ASN A 103 -0.71 -10.11 -4.35
CA ASN A 103 -2.06 -10.27 -4.87
C ASN A 103 -2.90 -11.11 -3.90
N LYS A 104 -4.21 -10.88 -3.92
CA LYS A 104 -5.14 -11.72 -3.14
C LYS A 104 -5.11 -13.15 -3.66
N LYS A 105 -5.25 -14.10 -2.76
CA LYS A 105 -5.30 -15.53 -3.14
C LYS A 105 -6.60 -15.90 -3.84
N LYS A 106 -7.70 -15.24 -3.48
CA LYS A 106 -9.01 -15.44 -4.09
C LYS A 106 -9.51 -14.13 -4.67
N GLY A 107 -9.99 -14.20 -5.91
CA GLY A 107 -10.47 -13.01 -6.60
C GLY A 107 -9.33 -12.12 -7.06
N LYS A 108 -9.67 -10.92 -7.50
CA LYS A 108 -8.70 -9.92 -7.92
C LYS A 108 -8.45 -8.91 -6.83
N GLY A 109 -7.26 -8.38 -6.81
CA GLY A 109 -6.89 -7.31 -5.91
C GLY A 109 -5.54 -7.50 -5.28
N THR A 110 -5.17 -6.53 -4.47
CA THR A 110 -3.85 -6.44 -3.86
C THR A 110 -3.98 -6.28 -2.36
N ILE A 111 -3.07 -6.90 -1.63
CA ILE A 111 -2.93 -6.71 -0.18
C ILE A 111 -1.58 -6.09 0.10
N ILE A 112 -1.58 -4.94 0.75
CA ILE A 112 -0.38 -4.25 1.21
C ILE A 112 -0.35 -4.30 2.72
N SER A 113 0.81 -4.68 3.28
CA SER A 113 1.00 -4.69 4.73
C SER A 113 2.20 -3.81 5.09
N ILE A 114 2.00 -2.95 6.07
CA ILE A 114 3.05 -2.10 6.63
C ILE A 114 3.10 -2.38 8.11
N SER A 115 4.29 -2.67 8.65
CA SER A 115 4.48 -2.74 10.08
C SER A 115 5.44 -1.65 10.53
N LEU A 116 5.11 -0.99 11.63
CA LEU A 116 5.92 0.08 12.19
C LEU A 116 6.11 -0.17 13.68
N PRO A 117 7.32 0.07 14.21
CA PRO A 117 7.55 -0.10 15.64
C PRO A 117 6.69 0.85 16.45
N LYS A 118 6.13 0.36 17.54
CA LYS A 118 5.41 1.21 18.48
C LYS A 118 6.40 2.00 19.32
N LEU A 119 6.00 3.23 19.64
CA LEU A 119 6.75 4.02 20.61
C LEU A 119 6.44 3.48 21.99
N ASN A 120 7.46 2.95 22.66
CA ASN A 120 7.33 2.49 24.02
C ASN A 120 7.52 3.66 24.96
N ALA A 121 6.49 3.92 25.73
CA ALA A 121 6.54 4.98 26.73
C ALA A 121 7.36 4.54 27.95
#